data_f02008a35f8116dfcc247bcab4f83aea
#
_entry.id   f02008a35f8116dfcc247bcab4f83aea
#
_cell.length_a   1.000
_cell.length_b   1.000
_cell.length_c   1.000
_cell.angle_alpha   90.00
_cell.angle_beta   90.00
_cell.angle_gamma   90.00
#
_symmetry.space_group_name_H-M   'P 1'
#
loop_
_entity.id
_entity.type
_entity.pdbx_description
1 polymer ?
#
loop_
_entity_poly.entity_id
_entity_poly.type
_entity_poly.pdbx_seq_one_letter_code
_entity_poly.pdbx_strand_id
1 'polypeptide(L)'
;MSLSKNLTVKASVGLHARPAAEFVKLAQQFNGTVIIEKNGNEVDGKSMIGILKLAIKQGETLQLTIDGEDEESFMEQFEELVNKDD
;
A
#
# COMPACT_ATOMS: atom_id res chain seq x y z
N MET A 1 -11.79 -5.22 13.49
CA MET A 1 -11.87 -6.07 12.29
C MET A 1 -10.89 -5.60 11.25
N SER A 2 -10.26 -6.52 10.54
CA SER A 2 -9.32 -6.15 9.48
C SER A 2 -10.02 -6.13 8.13
N LEU A 3 -9.48 -5.34 7.22
CA LEU A 3 -9.98 -5.22 5.86
C LEU A 3 -8.82 -5.50 4.90
N SER A 4 -9.00 -6.46 4.00
CA SER A 4 -7.96 -6.84 3.03
C SER A 4 -8.45 -6.66 1.61
N LYS A 5 -7.54 -6.24 0.74
CA LYS A 5 -7.86 -6.07 -0.66
C LYS A 5 -6.63 -6.28 -1.52
N ASN A 6 -6.83 -6.89 -2.69
CA ASN A 6 -5.75 -7.03 -3.67
C ASN A 6 -5.77 -5.82 -4.58
N LEU A 7 -4.64 -5.14 -4.68
CA LEU A 7 -4.52 -3.93 -5.49
C LEU A 7 -3.45 -4.13 -6.55
N THR A 8 -3.73 -3.68 -7.76
CA THR A 8 -2.79 -3.76 -8.86
C THR A 8 -2.18 -2.39 -9.10
N VAL A 9 -0.84 -2.34 -9.15
CA VAL A 9 -0.13 -1.08 -9.35
C VAL A 9 -0.21 -0.68 -10.81
N LYS A 10 -0.70 0.53 -11.07
CA LYS A 10 -0.85 1.05 -12.42
C LYS A 10 0.18 2.09 -12.80
N ALA A 11 0.87 2.67 -11.82
CA ALA A 11 1.90 3.67 -12.10
C ALA A 11 3.00 3.08 -12.98
N SER A 12 3.39 3.79 -14.02
CA SER A 12 4.39 3.31 -14.98
C SER A 12 5.73 2.99 -14.33
N VAL A 13 6.03 3.63 -13.21
CA VAL A 13 7.29 3.42 -12.48
C VAL A 13 7.14 2.46 -11.31
N GLY A 14 5.94 1.92 -11.09
CA GLY A 14 5.70 1.04 -9.96
C GLY A 14 5.69 1.78 -8.63
N LEU A 15 5.80 1.03 -7.54
CA LEU A 15 5.84 1.60 -6.19
C LEU A 15 7.29 1.82 -5.76
N HIS A 16 7.95 2.80 -6.36
CA HIS A 16 9.28 3.18 -5.89
C HIS A 16 9.21 4.54 -5.17
N ALA A 17 10.31 5.28 -5.10
CA ALA A 17 10.48 6.36 -4.11
C ALA A 17 9.29 7.31 -3.93
N ARG A 18 8.75 7.89 -5.02
CA ARG A 18 7.69 8.89 -4.87
C ARG A 18 6.34 8.31 -4.47
N PRO A 19 5.81 7.31 -5.19
CA PRO A 19 4.54 6.69 -4.75
C PRO A 19 4.64 5.99 -3.40
N ALA A 20 5.80 5.40 -3.11
CA ALA A 20 6.00 4.77 -1.80
C ALA A 20 5.96 5.80 -0.68
N ALA A 21 6.56 6.98 -0.88
CA ALA A 21 6.53 8.04 0.12
C ALA A 21 5.11 8.52 0.37
N GLU A 22 4.32 8.67 -0.69
CA GLU A 22 2.91 9.05 -0.56
C GLU A 22 2.11 7.99 0.19
N PHE A 23 2.37 6.72 -0.10
CA PHE A 23 1.72 5.61 0.58
C PHE A 23 2.05 5.62 2.07
N VAL A 24 3.31 5.78 2.42
CA VAL A 24 3.74 5.82 3.82
C VAL A 24 3.10 6.99 4.55
N LYS A 25 3.04 8.15 3.91
CA LYS A 25 2.43 9.33 4.52
C LYS A 25 0.96 9.07 4.85
N LEU A 26 0.23 8.46 3.94
CA LEU A 26 -1.16 8.10 4.18
C LEU A 26 -1.28 7.06 5.28
N ALA A 27 -0.42 6.04 5.25
CA ALA A 27 -0.42 4.97 6.25
C ALA A 27 -0.16 5.50 7.66
N GLN A 28 0.72 6.49 7.78
CA GLN A 28 1.03 7.08 9.08
C GLN A 28 -0.14 7.87 9.67
N GLN A 29 -1.08 8.29 8.85
CA GLN A 29 -2.29 8.96 9.32
C GLN A 29 -3.35 7.98 9.81
N PHE A 30 -3.20 6.71 9.46
CA PHE A 30 -4.16 5.68 9.84
C PHE A 30 -3.86 5.17 11.25
N ASN A 31 -4.88 5.18 12.11
CA ASN A 31 -4.75 4.68 13.49
C ASN A 31 -4.97 3.18 13.51
N GLY A 32 -3.90 2.43 13.32
CA GLY A 32 -3.98 0.98 13.29
C GLY A 32 -2.78 0.40 12.54
N THR A 33 -2.93 -0.86 12.11
CA THR A 33 -1.86 -1.54 11.40
C THR A 33 -2.11 -1.53 9.89
N VAL A 34 -1.03 -1.44 9.13
CA VAL A 34 -1.06 -1.46 7.67
C VAL A 34 -0.01 -2.46 7.21
N ILE A 35 -0.47 -3.53 6.56
CA ILE A 35 0.42 -4.61 6.10
C ILE A 35 0.31 -4.74 4.59
N ILE A 36 1.44 -4.78 3.92
CA ILE A 36 1.49 -5.03 2.48
C ILE A 36 2.18 -6.35 2.24
N GLU A 37 1.59 -7.19 1.40
CA GLU A 37 2.15 -8.48 1.04
C GLU A 37 2.30 -8.61 -0.45
N LYS A 38 3.44 -9.13 -0.89
CA LYS A 38 3.68 -9.48 -2.29
C LYS A 38 4.46 -10.79 -2.31
N ASN A 39 3.92 -11.80 -3.01
CA ASN A 39 4.59 -13.11 -3.17
C ASN A 39 4.99 -13.74 -1.84
N GLY A 40 4.14 -13.59 -0.82
CA GLY A 40 4.41 -14.18 0.49
C GLY A 40 5.29 -13.36 1.41
N ASN A 41 5.78 -12.21 0.94
CA ASN A 41 6.61 -11.31 1.74
C ASN A 41 5.78 -10.18 2.28
N GLU A 42 5.67 -10.08 3.61
CA GLU A 42 4.90 -9.04 4.28
C GLU A 42 5.80 -7.96 4.81
N VAL A 43 5.36 -6.71 4.68
CA VAL A 43 6.08 -5.57 5.25
C VAL A 43 5.08 -4.64 5.92
N ASP A 44 5.58 -3.82 6.82
CA ASP A 44 4.79 -2.75 7.45
C ASP A 44 4.58 -1.64 6.43
N GLY A 45 3.32 -1.34 6.13
CA GLY A 45 2.98 -0.28 5.18
C GLY A 45 3.36 1.11 5.64
N LYS A 46 3.74 1.26 6.90
CA LYS A 46 4.23 2.53 7.44
C LYS A 46 5.75 2.66 7.32
N SER A 47 6.41 1.66 6.73
CA SER A 47 7.86 1.63 6.56
C SER A 47 8.24 1.85 5.10
N MET A 48 8.91 2.96 4.83
CA MET A 48 9.40 3.27 3.49
C MET A 48 10.36 2.20 2.98
N ILE A 49 11.28 1.78 3.83
CA ILE A 49 12.27 0.76 3.47
C ILE A 49 11.58 -0.57 3.16
N GLY A 50 10.57 -0.93 3.96
CA GLY A 50 9.82 -2.16 3.75
C GLY A 50 9.15 -2.19 2.39
N ILE A 51 8.48 -1.09 2.03
CA ILE A 51 7.79 -1.00 0.75
C ILE A 51 8.78 -1.09 -0.41
N LEU A 52 9.89 -0.37 -0.31
CA LEU A 52 10.89 -0.39 -1.38
C LEU A 52 11.52 -1.76 -1.56
N LYS A 53 11.66 -2.52 -0.48
CA LYS A 53 12.21 -3.89 -0.54
C LYS A 53 11.31 -4.84 -1.31
N LEU A 54 10.01 -4.59 -1.33
CA LEU A 54 9.10 -5.45 -2.09
C LEU A 54 9.27 -5.28 -3.60
N ALA A 55 9.85 -4.17 -4.03
CA ALA A 55 10.11 -3.89 -5.45
C ALA A 55 8.87 -4.13 -6.33
N ILE A 56 7.76 -3.54 -5.92
CA ILE A 56 6.50 -3.72 -6.65
C ILE A 56 6.52 -2.90 -7.93
N LYS A 57 6.33 -3.57 -9.07
CA LYS A 57 6.41 -2.96 -10.39
C LYS A 57 5.02 -2.78 -10.99
N GLN A 58 4.97 -1.99 -12.06
CA GLN A 58 3.72 -1.81 -12.81
C GLN A 58 3.13 -3.16 -13.21
N GLY A 59 1.85 -3.31 -12.99
CA GLY A 59 1.13 -4.53 -13.35
C GLY A 59 1.15 -5.61 -12.27
N GLU A 60 1.98 -5.44 -11.24
CA GLU A 60 2.04 -6.41 -10.15
C GLU A 60 0.95 -6.12 -9.12
N THR A 61 0.50 -7.18 -8.46
CA THR A 61 -0.56 -7.08 -7.46
C THR A 61 0.03 -7.25 -6.08
N LEU A 62 -0.42 -6.40 -5.18
CA LEU A 62 -0.11 -6.52 -3.76
C LEU A 62 -1.39 -6.80 -2.99
N GLN A 63 -1.27 -7.40 -1.81
CA GLN A 63 -2.39 -7.52 -0.90
C GLN A 63 -2.20 -6.52 0.23
N LEU A 64 -3.19 -5.66 0.40
CA LEU A 64 -3.17 -4.66 1.47
C LEU A 64 -4.15 -5.07 2.55
N THR A 65 -3.68 -5.17 3.78
CA THR A 65 -4.51 -5.47 4.94
C THR A 65 -4.37 -4.34 5.96
N ILE A 66 -5.49 -3.76 6.35
CA ILE A 66 -5.49 -2.70 7.34
C ILE A 66 -6.46 -3.06 8.47
N ASP A 67 -6.12 -2.65 9.68
CA ASP A 67 -6.92 -2.94 10.87
C ASP A 67 -6.86 -1.74 11.80
N GLY A 68 -7.99 -1.03 11.92
CA GLY A 68 -8.04 0.16 12.75
C GLY A 68 -9.29 0.98 12.48
N GLU A 69 -9.24 2.25 12.86
CA GLU A 69 -10.37 3.16 12.69
C GLU A 69 -10.47 3.65 11.25
N ASP A 70 -11.71 3.79 10.76
CA ASP A 70 -12.00 4.31 9.41
C ASP A 70 -11.40 3.46 8.30
N GLU A 71 -11.38 2.15 8.49
CA GLU A 71 -10.79 1.21 7.52
C GLU A 71 -11.29 1.41 6.10
N GLU A 72 -12.61 1.55 5.94
CA GLU A 72 -13.18 1.66 4.59
C GLU A 72 -12.73 2.93 3.88
N SER A 73 -12.73 4.05 4.59
CA SER A 73 -12.31 5.33 4.03
C SER A 73 -10.83 5.29 3.63
N PHE A 74 -9.98 4.76 4.51
CA PHE A 74 -8.56 4.66 4.21
C PHE A 74 -8.27 3.66 3.10
N MET A 75 -9.00 2.54 3.06
CA MET A 75 -8.82 1.57 1.98
C MET A 75 -9.11 2.20 0.62
N GLU A 76 -10.16 3.02 0.53
CA GLU A 76 -10.46 3.74 -0.71
C GLU A 76 -9.32 4.67 -1.10
N GLN A 77 -8.75 5.37 -0.13
CA GLN A 77 -7.63 6.29 -0.39
C GLN A 77 -6.37 5.54 -0.84
N PHE A 78 -6.08 4.40 -0.21
CA PHE A 78 -4.95 3.56 -0.62
C PHE A 78 -5.16 3.02 -2.02
N GLU A 79 -6.37 2.58 -2.32
CA GLU A 79 -6.69 2.05 -3.63
C GLU A 79 -6.53 3.11 -4.72
N GLU A 80 -7.01 4.32 -4.48
CA GLU A 80 -6.84 5.43 -5.40
C GLU A 80 -5.37 5.70 -5.67
N LEU A 81 -4.58 5.72 -4.60
CA LEU A 81 -3.15 6.00 -4.70
C LEU A 81 -2.43 4.95 -5.55
N VAL A 82 -2.73 3.68 -5.30
CA VAL A 82 -2.08 2.57 -6.00
C VAL A 82 -2.53 2.50 -7.46
N ASN A 83 -3.79 2.84 -7.73
CA ASN A 83 -4.33 2.81 -9.09
C ASN A 83 -3.99 4.04 -9.91
N LYS A 84 -3.35 5.01 -9.32
CA LYS A 84 -3.01 6.25 -10.01
C LYS A 84 -1.99 5.98 -11.10
N ASP A 85 -2.32 6.37 -12.32
CA ASP A 85 -1.41 6.25 -13.45
C ASP A 85 -0.60 7.53 -13.54
N ASP A 86 0.63 7.46 -13.14
CA ASP A 86 1.45 8.64 -12.96
C ASP A 86 2.60 8.66 -13.96
#